data_04b99f7339480dc5260267d544e332a7
#
_entry.id   04b99f7339480dc5260267d544e332a7
#
_cell.length_a   1.000
_cell.length_b   1.000
_cell.length_c   1.000
_cell.angle_alpha   90.00
_cell.angle_beta   90.00
_cell.angle_gamma   90.00
#
_symmetry.space_group_name_H-M   'P 1'
#
loop_
_entity.id
_entity.type
_entity.pdbx_description
1 polymer ?
#
loop_
_entity_poly.entity_id
_entity_poly.type
_entity_poly.pdbx_seq_one_letter_code
_entity_poly.pdbx_strand_id
1 'polypeptide(L)'
;IGGATFDGGTVSTLHWGITDASGKSAIVEFDNGNIRIYDPGDIRAMTNDPQWPDMKAILAYWEKIGGSHMLPGTVSSPDRCVRANFFSHHVEAVADPSLAVSITRSILFNSCVPYTYLIQGEPNVSSTQWRSYADLKNRRYYFDIVTNMGYYYIDLTKCDLRKGASVMKLDTSKETMLAGEANNALKKSAPFTPLF
;
A
#
# COMPACT_ATOMS: atom_id res chain seq x y z
N ILE A 1 0.88 11.49 17.91
CA ILE A 1 0.73 11.28 16.48
C ILE A 1 -0.24 12.36 15.99
N GLY A 2 0.25 13.30 15.14
CA GLY A 2 -0.60 14.31 14.51
C GLY A 2 -1.48 13.64 13.45
N GLY A 3 -2.78 13.84 13.51
CA GLY A 3 -3.71 13.31 12.54
C GLY A 3 -4.58 14.41 11.94
N ALA A 4 -5.14 14.19 10.77
CA ALA A 4 -6.19 15.02 10.24
C ALA A 4 -7.48 14.76 11.06
N THR A 5 -8.17 15.83 11.41
CA THR A 5 -9.48 15.73 12.05
C THR A 5 -10.53 15.55 10.96
N PHE A 6 -11.27 14.44 10.99
CA PHE A 6 -12.41 14.22 10.13
C PHE A 6 -13.69 14.73 10.81
N ASP A 7 -14.73 14.96 9.99
CA ASP A 7 -16.06 15.32 10.51
C ASP A 7 -16.51 14.27 11.55
N GLY A 8 -16.91 14.76 12.75
CA GLY A 8 -17.19 13.90 13.90
C GLY A 8 -16.07 13.74 14.91
N GLY A 9 -14.96 14.45 14.76
CA GLY A 9 -13.86 14.49 15.75
C GLY A 9 -12.93 13.27 15.77
N THR A 10 -13.02 12.41 14.76
CA THR A 10 -12.09 11.27 14.64
C THR A 10 -10.74 11.76 14.14
N VAL A 11 -9.68 11.50 14.93
CA VAL A 11 -8.31 11.78 14.52
C VAL A 11 -7.79 10.59 13.73
N SER A 12 -7.48 10.79 12.45
CA SER A 12 -6.79 9.79 11.64
C SER A 12 -5.29 10.04 11.67
N THR A 13 -4.54 9.03 12.09
CA THR A 13 -3.09 9.05 12.04
C THR A 13 -2.64 8.49 10.68
N LEU A 14 -2.02 9.34 9.89
CA LEU A 14 -1.50 8.97 8.57
C LEU A 14 0.02 9.13 8.55
N HIS A 15 0.66 8.27 7.78
CA HIS A 15 2.04 8.43 7.37
C HIS A 15 2.19 8.09 5.89
N TRP A 16 3.23 8.57 5.25
CA TRP A 16 3.45 8.37 3.83
C TRP A 16 4.80 7.75 3.53
N GLY A 17 4.80 6.72 2.68
CA GLY A 17 5.98 6.27 1.97
C GLY A 17 6.02 6.94 0.60
N ILE A 18 7.08 7.65 0.31
CA ILE A 18 7.27 8.37 -0.94
C ILE A 18 8.49 7.78 -1.65
N THR A 19 8.32 7.46 -2.93
CA THR A 19 9.44 7.01 -3.78
C THR A 19 9.44 7.82 -5.06
N ASP A 20 10.59 8.32 -5.46
CA ASP A 20 10.76 9.11 -6.68
C ASP A 20 11.34 8.30 -7.85
N ALA A 21 11.46 8.94 -9.00
CA ALA A 21 11.99 8.33 -10.22
C ALA A 21 13.47 7.92 -10.13
N SER A 22 14.23 8.42 -9.14
CA SER A 22 15.61 8.01 -8.88
C SER A 22 15.71 6.71 -8.08
N GLY A 23 14.55 6.22 -7.55
CA GLY A 23 14.49 5.07 -6.65
C GLY A 23 14.75 5.42 -5.19
N LYS A 24 14.94 6.70 -4.86
CA LYS A 24 15.04 7.14 -3.46
C LYS A 24 13.68 7.13 -2.81
N SER A 25 13.67 6.77 -1.53
CA SER A 25 12.45 6.71 -0.73
C SER A 25 12.57 7.57 0.53
N ALA A 26 11.44 8.03 1.03
CA ALA A 26 11.32 8.71 2.29
C ALA A 26 10.07 8.24 3.03
N ILE A 27 10.12 8.22 4.35
CA ILE A 27 8.96 8.00 5.22
C ILE A 27 8.65 9.32 5.91
N VAL A 28 7.39 9.74 5.83
CA VAL A 28 6.90 10.96 6.45
C VAL A 28 5.86 10.61 7.50
N GLU A 29 6.14 11.00 8.73
CA GLU A 29 5.26 10.79 9.89
C GLU A 29 4.96 12.11 10.58
N PHE A 30 3.88 12.11 11.35
CA PHE A 30 3.49 13.24 12.18
C PHE A 30 3.63 12.84 13.65
N ASP A 31 4.49 13.55 14.37
CA ASP A 31 4.75 13.33 15.78
C ASP A 31 4.47 14.62 16.56
N ASN A 32 3.44 14.60 17.42
CA ASN A 32 3.05 15.75 18.24
C ASN A 32 2.92 17.07 17.45
N GLY A 33 2.29 16.99 16.27
CA GLY A 33 2.10 18.13 15.36
C GLY A 33 3.32 18.52 14.52
N ASN A 34 4.43 17.81 14.65
CA ASN A 34 5.64 18.04 13.85
C ASN A 34 5.75 17.00 12.74
N ILE A 35 6.19 17.45 11.57
CA ILE A 35 6.53 16.55 10.46
C ILE A 35 7.92 15.96 10.73
N ARG A 36 8.00 14.63 10.68
CA ARG A 36 9.23 13.86 10.73
C ARG A 36 9.46 13.19 9.39
N ILE A 37 10.66 13.35 8.85
CA ILE A 37 11.05 12.75 7.57
C ILE A 37 12.24 11.83 7.85
N TYR A 38 12.10 10.57 7.46
CA TYR A 38 13.12 9.56 7.66
C TYR A 38 13.58 8.98 6.32
N ASP A 39 14.87 8.72 6.23
CA ASP A 39 15.44 7.86 5.19
C ASP A 39 15.29 6.40 5.63
N PRO A 40 14.55 5.57 4.88
CA PRO A 40 14.39 4.16 5.21
C PRO A 40 15.68 3.34 5.00
N GLY A 41 16.68 3.89 4.31
CA GLY A 41 17.85 3.13 3.90
C GLY A 41 17.48 1.96 2.99
N ASP A 42 17.90 0.75 3.35
CA ASP A 42 17.59 -0.48 2.61
C ASP A 42 16.24 -1.14 3.00
N ILE A 43 15.49 -0.56 3.95
CA ILE A 43 14.20 -1.09 4.36
C ILE A 43 13.15 -0.80 3.28
N ARG A 44 12.46 -1.84 2.80
CA ARG A 44 11.54 -1.81 1.66
C ARG A 44 10.08 -1.95 2.05
N ALA A 45 9.77 -1.82 3.33
CA ALA A 45 8.41 -1.96 3.84
C ALA A 45 8.06 -0.86 4.83
N MET A 46 6.82 -0.46 4.83
CA MET A 46 6.22 0.44 5.80
C MET A 46 4.80 -0.05 6.10
N THR A 47 4.42 -0.05 7.37
CA THR A 47 3.08 -0.41 7.84
C THR A 47 2.59 0.60 8.86
N ASN A 48 1.43 0.38 9.50
CA ASN A 48 0.71 1.40 10.25
C ASN A 48 1.50 1.94 11.45
N ASP A 49 1.82 1.08 12.42
CA ASP A 49 2.43 1.40 13.71
C ASP A 49 3.40 0.28 14.15
N PRO A 50 4.33 0.54 15.05
CA PRO A 50 4.63 1.81 15.70
C PRO A 50 5.27 2.84 14.77
N GLN A 51 5.65 4.01 15.32
CA GLN A 51 6.42 5.01 14.57
C GLN A 51 7.74 4.45 14.05
N TRP A 52 8.27 5.08 13.00
CA TRP A 52 9.40 4.58 12.24
C TRP A 52 10.65 4.21 13.07
N PRO A 53 11.08 4.97 14.07
CA PRO A 53 12.23 4.59 14.89
C PRO A 53 12.05 3.25 15.61
N ASP A 54 10.86 3.00 16.15
CA ASP A 54 10.54 1.75 16.85
C ASP A 54 10.34 0.60 15.86
N MET A 55 9.70 0.87 14.71
CA MET A 55 9.57 -0.12 13.64
C MET A 55 10.93 -0.57 13.14
N LYS A 56 11.88 0.36 12.96
CA LYS A 56 13.26 0.04 12.56
C LYS A 56 13.96 -0.84 13.58
N ALA A 57 13.74 -0.61 14.88
CA ALA A 57 14.29 -1.46 15.93
C ALA A 57 13.71 -2.88 15.92
N ILE A 58 12.40 -3.01 15.64
CA ILE A 58 11.73 -4.32 15.49
C ILE A 58 12.27 -5.08 14.28
N LEU A 59 12.44 -4.41 13.15
CA LEU A 59 13.03 -5.03 11.95
C LEU A 59 14.43 -5.56 12.24
N ALA A 60 15.28 -4.76 12.86
CA ALA A 60 16.64 -5.16 13.24
C ALA A 60 16.66 -6.34 14.23
N TYR A 61 15.71 -6.38 15.16
CA TYR A 61 15.56 -7.51 16.08
C TYR A 61 15.25 -8.81 15.33
N TRP A 62 14.27 -8.80 14.45
CA TRP A 62 13.87 -9.97 13.69
C TRP A 62 14.93 -10.44 12.70
N GLU A 63 15.65 -9.54 12.07
CA GLU A 63 16.80 -9.85 11.24
C GLU A 63 17.85 -10.63 12.03
N LYS A 64 18.12 -10.21 13.26
CA LYS A 64 19.12 -10.84 14.14
C LYS A 64 18.71 -12.22 14.63
N ILE A 65 17.44 -12.46 14.96
CA ILE A 65 17.00 -13.71 15.60
C ILE A 65 16.38 -14.72 14.65
N GLY A 66 15.74 -14.26 13.56
CA GLY A 66 14.92 -15.09 12.67
C GLY A 66 15.59 -15.33 11.33
N GLY A 67 15.94 -14.25 10.66
CA GLY A 67 16.46 -14.30 9.30
C GLY A 67 15.58 -15.15 8.39
N SER A 68 16.19 -16.11 7.67
CA SER A 68 15.47 -17.02 6.78
C SER A 68 14.76 -18.19 7.49
N HIS A 69 14.91 -18.35 8.79
CA HIS A 69 14.41 -19.52 9.52
C HIS A 69 13.10 -19.27 10.26
N MET A 70 12.83 -18.02 10.65
CA MET A 70 11.66 -17.69 11.45
C MET A 70 11.17 -16.27 11.13
N LEU A 71 9.91 -16.14 10.78
CA LEU A 71 9.22 -14.86 10.58
C LEU A 71 7.99 -14.78 11.49
N PRO A 72 7.63 -13.57 11.95
CA PRO A 72 6.43 -13.41 12.76
C PRO A 72 5.16 -13.63 11.94
N GLY A 73 4.15 -14.28 12.53
CA GLY A 73 2.98 -14.78 11.80
C GLY A 73 1.67 -14.05 12.06
N THR A 74 1.63 -13.05 12.94
CA THR A 74 0.36 -12.37 13.25
C THR A 74 -0.02 -11.33 12.19
N VAL A 75 -1.24 -10.80 12.30
CA VAL A 75 -1.72 -9.70 11.44
C VAL A 75 -1.36 -8.32 12.00
N SER A 76 -0.63 -8.26 13.10
CA SER A 76 -0.16 -6.99 13.68
C SER A 76 0.69 -6.21 12.69
N SER A 77 0.69 -4.89 12.83
CA SER A 77 1.44 -4.01 11.94
C SER A 77 2.95 -4.34 11.90
N PRO A 78 3.64 -4.52 13.03
CA PRO A 78 5.06 -4.86 13.02
C PRO A 78 5.35 -6.19 12.31
N ASP A 79 4.56 -7.21 12.58
CA ASP A 79 4.76 -8.54 11.98
C ASP A 79 4.59 -8.50 10.46
N ARG A 80 3.61 -7.74 9.98
CA ARG A 80 3.39 -7.52 8.54
C ARG A 80 4.57 -6.80 7.89
N CYS A 81 5.14 -5.80 8.59
CA CYS A 81 6.30 -5.05 8.12
C CYS A 81 7.53 -5.95 7.99
N VAL A 82 7.79 -6.77 9.00
CA VAL A 82 8.91 -7.73 9.01
C VAL A 82 8.80 -8.69 7.83
N ARG A 83 7.62 -9.30 7.61
CA ARG A 83 7.43 -10.23 6.48
C ARG A 83 7.59 -9.54 5.13
N ALA A 84 6.98 -8.36 4.95
CA ALA A 84 7.09 -7.61 3.70
C ALA A 84 8.52 -7.20 3.39
N ASN A 85 9.25 -6.70 4.38
CA ASN A 85 10.65 -6.34 4.23
C ASN A 85 11.51 -7.56 3.88
N PHE A 86 11.35 -8.65 4.61
CA PHE A 86 12.08 -9.89 4.37
C PHE A 86 11.86 -10.39 2.93
N PHE A 87 10.60 -10.59 2.51
CA PHE A 87 10.30 -11.11 1.18
C PHE A 87 10.76 -10.16 0.07
N SER A 88 10.70 -8.84 0.28
CA SER A 88 11.19 -7.88 -0.71
C SER A 88 12.70 -7.96 -0.97
N HIS A 89 13.47 -8.50 -0.03
CA HIS A 89 14.91 -8.72 -0.18
C HIS A 89 15.26 -10.10 -0.72
N HIS A 90 14.32 -11.05 -0.69
CA HIS A 90 14.57 -12.45 -1.04
C HIS A 90 13.85 -12.88 -2.33
N VAL A 91 13.48 -11.93 -3.18
CA VAL A 91 12.97 -12.18 -4.52
C VAL A 91 14.00 -11.77 -5.57
N GLU A 92 14.04 -12.49 -6.68
CA GLU A 92 14.92 -12.18 -7.79
C GLU A 92 14.41 -10.95 -8.56
N ALA A 93 15.35 -10.13 -9.04
CA ALA A 93 15.04 -9.08 -10.00
C ALA A 93 14.72 -9.71 -11.36
N VAL A 94 13.60 -9.32 -11.95
CA VAL A 94 13.13 -9.86 -13.24
C VAL A 94 12.96 -8.74 -14.26
N ALA A 95 13.22 -9.08 -15.52
CA ALA A 95 13.09 -8.12 -16.64
C ALA A 95 11.64 -8.02 -17.16
N ASP A 96 10.85 -9.08 -17.02
CA ASP A 96 9.44 -9.10 -17.43
C ASP A 96 8.56 -8.29 -16.46
N PRO A 97 7.91 -7.20 -16.91
CA PRO A 97 7.06 -6.39 -16.07
C PRO A 97 5.86 -7.15 -15.48
N SER A 98 5.29 -8.08 -16.21
CA SER A 98 4.14 -8.86 -15.74
C SER A 98 4.54 -9.80 -14.60
N LEU A 99 5.72 -10.41 -14.71
CA LEU A 99 6.27 -11.22 -13.65
C LEU A 99 6.65 -10.37 -12.42
N ALA A 100 7.23 -9.18 -12.63
CA ALA A 100 7.54 -8.24 -11.54
C ALA A 100 6.29 -7.85 -10.74
N VAL A 101 5.18 -7.55 -11.43
CA VAL A 101 3.88 -7.26 -10.79
C VAL A 101 3.37 -8.48 -10.02
N SER A 102 3.48 -9.68 -10.59
CA SER A 102 3.06 -10.92 -9.93
C SER A 102 3.86 -11.21 -8.67
N ILE A 103 5.17 -10.99 -8.70
CA ILE A 103 6.06 -11.11 -7.52
C ILE A 103 5.64 -10.09 -6.45
N THR A 104 5.49 -8.81 -6.82
CA THR A 104 5.05 -7.75 -5.89
C THR A 104 3.72 -8.08 -5.26
N ARG A 105 2.76 -8.58 -6.06
CA ARG A 105 1.45 -9.03 -5.59
C ARG A 105 1.58 -10.15 -4.56
N SER A 106 2.44 -11.14 -4.81
CA SER A 106 2.65 -12.27 -3.88
C SER A 106 3.24 -11.82 -2.53
N ILE A 107 4.15 -10.85 -2.54
CA ILE A 107 4.71 -10.25 -1.32
C ILE A 107 3.60 -9.55 -0.52
N LEU A 108 2.79 -8.73 -1.18
CA LEU A 108 1.69 -8.00 -0.52
C LEU A 108 0.66 -8.93 0.11
N PHE A 109 0.39 -10.11 -0.45
CA PHE A 109 -0.51 -11.10 0.17
C PHE A 109 -0.04 -11.52 1.56
N ASN A 110 1.26 -11.56 1.81
CA ASN A 110 1.82 -11.89 3.12
C ASN A 110 1.64 -10.76 4.16
N SER A 111 1.24 -9.58 3.72
CA SER A 111 0.96 -8.41 4.58
C SER A 111 -0.53 -8.11 4.68
N CYS A 112 -1.39 -8.94 4.10
CA CYS A 112 -2.84 -8.77 4.14
C CYS A 112 -3.44 -9.32 5.42
N VAL A 113 -4.52 -8.67 5.83
CA VAL A 113 -5.44 -9.18 6.86
C VAL A 113 -6.60 -9.86 6.14
N PRO A 114 -6.96 -11.09 6.48
CA PRO A 114 -8.07 -11.80 5.83
C PRO A 114 -9.35 -10.98 5.81
N TYR A 115 -10.10 -11.05 4.71
CA TYR A 115 -11.38 -10.36 4.60
C TYR A 115 -12.36 -10.88 5.65
N THR A 116 -13.11 -10.00 6.29
CA THR A 116 -13.98 -10.29 7.43
C THR A 116 -13.27 -10.79 8.69
N TYR A 117 -11.94 -10.66 8.78
CA TYR A 117 -11.19 -11.00 9.98
C TYR A 117 -11.71 -10.22 11.19
N LEU A 118 -11.95 -10.94 12.29
CA LEU A 118 -12.50 -10.38 13.52
C LEU A 118 -11.81 -11.03 14.73
N ILE A 119 -11.38 -10.21 15.68
CA ILE A 119 -10.99 -10.66 17.02
C ILE A 119 -12.00 -10.10 18.01
N GLN A 120 -12.62 -10.96 18.78
CA GLN A 120 -13.58 -10.55 19.81
C GLN A 120 -12.90 -9.66 20.87
N GLY A 121 -13.47 -8.49 21.10
CA GLY A 121 -12.92 -7.51 22.06
C GLY A 121 -11.87 -6.56 21.49
N GLU A 122 -11.48 -6.71 20.23
CA GLU A 122 -10.58 -5.79 19.54
C GLU A 122 -11.32 -4.93 18.52
N PRO A 123 -11.66 -3.67 18.83
CA PRO A 123 -12.59 -2.88 18.01
C PRO A 123 -12.02 -2.41 16.67
N ASN A 124 -10.70 -2.46 16.48
CA ASN A 124 -10.03 -1.80 15.35
C ASN A 124 -9.26 -2.75 14.41
N VAL A 125 -9.67 -4.02 14.36
CA VAL A 125 -9.07 -4.96 13.40
C VAL A 125 -9.72 -4.77 12.05
N SER A 126 -9.02 -4.12 11.13
CA SER A 126 -9.49 -3.87 9.78
C SER A 126 -9.01 -4.96 8.83
N SER A 127 -9.94 -5.54 8.08
CA SER A 127 -9.61 -6.44 6.98
C SER A 127 -9.05 -5.70 5.77
N THR A 128 -8.19 -6.34 4.99
CA THR A 128 -7.77 -5.83 3.70
C THR A 128 -8.97 -5.79 2.74
N GLN A 129 -9.30 -4.62 2.22
CA GLN A 129 -10.37 -4.40 1.25
C GLN A 129 -9.85 -4.43 -0.19
N TRP A 130 -8.67 -3.86 -0.40
CA TRP A 130 -8.00 -3.84 -1.70
C TRP A 130 -6.49 -3.81 -1.54
N ARG A 131 -5.81 -4.09 -2.63
CA ARG A 131 -4.37 -3.92 -2.80
C ARG A 131 -4.13 -3.08 -4.05
N SER A 132 -3.09 -2.29 -4.05
CA SER A 132 -2.67 -1.56 -5.25
C SER A 132 -1.17 -1.74 -5.50
N TYR A 133 -0.79 -1.68 -6.77
CA TYR A 133 0.58 -1.83 -7.24
C TYR A 133 0.87 -0.76 -8.28
N ALA A 134 2.04 -0.18 -8.27
CA ALA A 134 2.46 0.78 -9.27
C ALA A 134 3.66 0.25 -10.07
N ASP A 135 3.45 0.01 -11.35
CA ASP A 135 4.55 -0.16 -12.31
C ASP A 135 4.97 1.24 -12.79
N LEU A 136 5.94 1.81 -12.12
CA LEU A 136 6.40 3.17 -12.38
C LEU A 136 7.04 3.31 -13.76
N LYS A 137 7.75 2.27 -14.24
CA LYS A 137 8.41 2.26 -15.54
C LYS A 137 7.41 2.34 -16.69
N ASN A 138 6.35 1.53 -16.65
CA ASN A 138 5.33 1.48 -17.68
C ASN A 138 4.14 2.40 -17.37
N ARG A 139 4.17 3.11 -16.26
CA ARG A 139 3.11 4.02 -15.79
C ARG A 139 1.75 3.34 -15.72
N ARG A 140 1.69 2.14 -15.12
CA ARG A 140 0.47 1.38 -14.90
C ARG A 140 0.17 1.30 -13.41
N TYR A 141 -1.08 1.54 -13.06
CA TYR A 141 -1.56 1.45 -11.69
C TYR A 141 -2.56 0.32 -11.57
N TYR A 142 -2.19 -0.71 -10.81
CA TYR A 142 -2.95 -1.94 -10.65
C TYR A 142 -3.81 -1.89 -9.40
N PHE A 143 -4.99 -2.47 -9.48
CA PHE A 143 -5.90 -2.69 -8.37
C PHE A 143 -6.29 -4.15 -8.28
N ASP A 144 -6.35 -4.64 -7.05
CA ASP A 144 -6.77 -5.98 -6.66
C ASP A 144 -7.78 -5.82 -5.51
N ILE A 145 -9.06 -5.80 -5.86
CA ILE A 145 -10.17 -5.67 -4.91
C ILE A 145 -10.50 -7.06 -4.39
N VAL A 146 -10.59 -7.24 -3.07
CA VAL A 146 -10.76 -8.55 -2.44
C VAL A 146 -12.02 -9.28 -2.93
N THR A 147 -13.08 -8.55 -3.22
CA THR A 147 -14.35 -9.10 -3.73
C THR A 147 -14.39 -9.27 -5.24
N ASN A 148 -13.33 -8.88 -5.98
CA ASN A 148 -13.20 -9.10 -7.41
C ASN A 148 -12.40 -10.38 -7.68
N MET A 149 -12.81 -11.20 -8.65
CA MET A 149 -12.13 -12.45 -9.02
C MET A 149 -10.84 -12.22 -9.81
N GLY A 150 -10.67 -11.05 -10.45
CA GLY A 150 -9.49 -10.65 -11.17
C GLY A 150 -8.81 -9.42 -10.57
N TYR A 151 -7.61 -9.10 -11.05
CA TYR A 151 -7.00 -7.79 -10.84
C TYR A 151 -6.87 -7.06 -12.17
N TYR A 152 -6.93 -5.74 -12.13
CA TYR A 152 -6.93 -4.88 -13.31
C TYR A 152 -5.97 -3.70 -13.13
N TYR A 153 -5.68 -3.01 -14.21
CA TYR A 153 -4.83 -1.82 -14.17
C TYR A 153 -5.37 -0.70 -15.06
N ILE A 154 -4.99 0.51 -14.69
CA ILE A 154 -5.13 1.70 -15.53
C ILE A 154 -3.77 2.03 -16.12
N ASP A 155 -3.70 2.09 -17.43
CA ASP A 155 -2.52 2.59 -18.16
C ASP A 155 -2.60 4.11 -18.20
N LEU A 156 -1.76 4.79 -17.40
CA LEU A 156 -1.77 6.24 -17.30
C LEU A 156 -1.30 6.92 -18.58
N THR A 157 -0.62 6.21 -19.48
CA THR A 157 -0.21 6.78 -20.77
C THR A 157 -1.39 7.00 -21.70
N LYS A 158 -2.51 6.31 -21.44
CA LYS A 158 -3.78 6.43 -22.18
C LYS A 158 -4.75 7.41 -21.54
N CYS A 159 -4.37 8.04 -20.43
CA CYS A 159 -5.19 9.02 -19.72
C CYS A 159 -4.80 10.45 -20.16
N ASP A 160 -5.79 11.32 -20.30
CA ASP A 160 -5.52 12.75 -20.45
C ASP A 160 -5.27 13.37 -19.07
N LEU A 161 -4.01 13.61 -18.75
CA LEU A 161 -3.56 14.17 -17.45
C LEU A 161 -3.24 15.66 -17.54
N ARG A 162 -3.60 16.36 -18.64
CA ARG A 162 -3.33 17.79 -18.81
C ARG A 162 -4.20 18.61 -17.85
N LYS A 163 -3.72 19.80 -17.50
CA LYS A 163 -4.51 20.75 -16.68
C LYS A 163 -5.85 21.05 -17.37
N GLY A 164 -6.95 20.88 -16.67
CA GLY A 164 -8.31 21.08 -17.18
C GLY A 164 -8.93 19.88 -17.90
N ALA A 165 -8.21 18.76 -18.00
CA ALA A 165 -8.80 17.52 -18.51
C ALA A 165 -9.99 17.06 -17.65
N SER A 166 -10.91 16.33 -18.28
CA SER A 166 -12.05 15.76 -17.54
C SER A 166 -11.57 14.73 -16.50
N VAL A 167 -12.10 14.83 -15.29
CA VAL A 167 -11.89 13.80 -14.28
C VAL A 167 -12.59 12.52 -14.70
N MET A 168 -11.87 11.42 -14.64
CA MET A 168 -12.39 10.09 -14.95
C MET A 168 -12.42 9.24 -13.68
N LYS A 169 -13.44 8.41 -13.53
CA LYS A 169 -13.66 7.56 -12.37
C LYS A 169 -13.96 6.13 -12.83
N LEU A 170 -13.40 5.15 -12.10
CA LEU A 170 -13.83 3.76 -12.11
C LEU A 170 -14.59 3.49 -10.81
N ASP A 171 -15.83 3.03 -10.92
CA ASP A 171 -16.65 2.67 -9.76
C ASP A 171 -16.45 1.18 -9.44
N THR A 172 -15.53 0.90 -8.53
CA THR A 172 -15.14 -0.47 -8.17
C THR A 172 -16.24 -1.24 -7.43
N SER A 173 -17.26 -0.57 -6.90
CA SER A 173 -18.38 -1.21 -6.21
C SER A 173 -19.35 -1.91 -7.17
N LYS A 174 -19.33 -1.52 -8.44
CA LYS A 174 -20.21 -2.04 -9.49
C LYS A 174 -19.54 -3.03 -10.42
N GLU A 175 -18.22 -3.08 -10.40
CA GLU A 175 -17.42 -3.84 -11.35
C GLU A 175 -16.75 -5.01 -10.63
N THR A 176 -17.43 -6.15 -10.59
CA THR A 176 -16.97 -7.33 -9.85
C THR A 176 -16.13 -8.32 -10.67
N MET A 177 -15.99 -8.09 -11.98
CA MET A 177 -15.31 -9.01 -12.91
C MET A 177 -14.24 -8.35 -13.77
N LEU A 178 -13.70 -7.20 -13.34
CA LEU A 178 -12.62 -6.54 -14.07
C LEU A 178 -11.31 -7.32 -13.97
N ALA A 179 -10.66 -7.49 -15.12
CA ALA A 179 -9.34 -8.10 -15.22
C ALA A 179 -8.54 -7.46 -16.36
N GLY A 180 -7.22 -7.34 -16.21
CA GLY A 180 -6.36 -6.75 -17.22
C GLY A 180 -6.50 -5.23 -17.34
N GLU A 181 -6.38 -4.69 -18.56
CA GLU A 181 -6.50 -3.25 -18.78
C GLU A 181 -7.96 -2.77 -18.65
N ALA A 182 -8.19 -1.77 -17.82
CA ALA A 182 -9.52 -1.25 -17.49
C ALA A 182 -9.74 0.21 -17.92
N ASN A 183 -8.91 0.79 -18.78
CA ASN A 183 -9.08 2.17 -19.24
C ASN A 183 -10.45 2.42 -19.87
N ASN A 184 -11.01 1.44 -20.59
CA ASN A 184 -12.32 1.56 -21.22
C ASN A 184 -13.50 1.56 -20.23
N ALA A 185 -13.27 1.15 -18.98
CA ALA A 185 -14.28 1.18 -17.93
C ALA A 185 -14.35 2.53 -17.20
N LEU A 186 -13.39 3.43 -17.45
CA LEU A 186 -13.38 4.77 -16.88
C LEU A 186 -14.55 5.59 -17.44
N LYS A 187 -15.26 6.27 -16.54
CA LYS A 187 -16.38 7.17 -16.88
C LYS A 187 -16.10 8.57 -16.40
N LYS A 188 -16.60 9.58 -17.10
CA LYS A 188 -16.50 10.98 -16.69
C LYS A 188 -17.17 11.20 -15.36
N SER A 189 -16.55 11.97 -14.48
CA SER A 189 -17.00 12.24 -13.12
C SER A 189 -16.76 13.70 -12.74
N ALA A 190 -17.40 14.13 -11.66
CA ALA A 190 -17.01 15.34 -10.95
C ALA A 190 -15.61 15.18 -10.32
N PRO A 191 -14.89 16.27 -10.04
CA PRO A 191 -13.66 16.24 -9.28
C PRO A 191 -13.85 15.57 -7.92
N PHE A 192 -12.81 14.91 -7.44
CA PHE A 192 -12.80 14.38 -6.08
C PHE A 192 -12.85 15.54 -5.08
N THR A 193 -13.78 15.47 -4.14
CA THR A 193 -13.89 16.41 -3.04
C THR A 193 -13.46 15.70 -1.76
N PRO A 194 -12.34 16.12 -1.13
CA PRO A 194 -11.95 15.57 0.17
C PRO A 194 -13.02 15.79 1.24
N LEU A 195 -13.12 14.86 2.17
CA LEU A 195 -14.07 14.91 3.31
C LEU A 195 -13.45 15.65 4.51
N PHE A 196 -12.97 16.87 4.32
CA PHE A 196 -12.49 17.72 5.42
C PHE A 196 -13.00 19.12 5.31
#